data_60b1aeaa79fe76426a79827a32105508
#
_entry.id   60b1aeaa79fe76426a79827a32105508
#
_cell.length_a   1.000
_cell.length_b   1.000
_cell.length_c   1.000
_cell.angle_alpha   90.00
_cell.angle_beta   90.00
_cell.angle_gamma   90.00
#
_symmetry.space_group_name_H-M   'P 1'
#
loop_
_entity.id
_entity.type
_entity.pdbx_description
1 polymer ?
#
loop_
_entity_poly.entity_id
_entity_poly.type
_entity_poly.pdbx_seq_one_letter_code
_entity_poly.pdbx_strand_id
1 'polypeptide(L)'
;MTADKMKLVKRFVLGFLMLAAAAAFAADLDQAKREGLVGERADGYLGLVVESAPADVRALVAEVNAKRTAEYQRIASGNNLEVAQVQALAGKKAIEKTRPGEWILLNGGWRKK
;
A
#
# COMPACT_ATOMS: atom_id res chain seq x y z
N MET A 1 12.92 5.83 -19.03
CA MET A 1 12.83 4.46 -18.52
C MET A 1 12.25 3.55 -19.60
N THR A 2 12.81 2.35 -19.76
CA THR A 2 12.34 1.41 -20.78
C THR A 2 11.08 0.67 -20.32
N ALA A 3 10.31 0.15 -21.28
CA ALA A 3 9.12 -0.65 -20.98
C ALA A 3 9.45 -1.89 -20.15
N ASP A 4 10.63 -2.50 -20.35
CA ASP A 4 11.08 -3.68 -19.62
C ASP A 4 11.32 -3.38 -18.14
N LYS A 5 11.91 -2.23 -17.83
CA LYS A 5 12.10 -1.79 -16.44
C LYS A 5 10.77 -1.57 -15.74
N MET A 6 9.77 -1.00 -16.43
CA MET A 6 8.43 -0.80 -15.88
C MET A 6 7.74 -2.13 -15.58
N LYS A 7 7.85 -3.12 -16.46
CA LYS A 7 7.29 -4.46 -16.24
C LYS A 7 7.94 -5.12 -15.02
N LEU A 8 9.25 -5.00 -14.88
CA LEU A 8 9.99 -5.57 -13.75
C LEU A 8 9.55 -4.95 -12.43
N VAL A 9 9.43 -3.62 -12.38
CA VAL A 9 8.97 -2.90 -11.20
C VAL A 9 7.56 -3.34 -10.81
N LYS A 10 6.65 -3.48 -11.78
CA LYS A 10 5.29 -3.96 -11.52
C LYS A 10 5.29 -5.35 -10.87
N ARG A 11 6.15 -6.24 -11.33
CA ARG A 11 6.27 -7.59 -10.75
C ARG A 11 6.75 -7.53 -9.30
N PHE A 12 7.77 -6.73 -8.99
CA PHE A 12 8.28 -6.58 -7.63
C PHE A 12 7.25 -5.97 -6.70
N VAL A 13 6.56 -4.93 -7.13
CA VAL A 13 5.53 -4.27 -6.33
C VAL A 13 4.38 -5.25 -6.05
N LEU A 14 3.95 -6.03 -7.04
CA LEU A 14 2.91 -7.03 -6.87
C LEU A 14 3.35 -8.11 -5.88
N GLY A 15 4.58 -8.60 -6.00
CA GLY A 15 5.14 -9.60 -5.10
C GLY A 15 5.22 -9.09 -3.66
N PHE A 16 5.63 -7.83 -3.46
CA PHE A 16 5.65 -7.23 -2.13
C PHE A 16 4.26 -7.17 -1.50
N LEU A 17 3.24 -6.74 -2.24
CA LEU A 17 1.88 -6.65 -1.72
C LEU A 17 1.33 -8.02 -1.33
N MET A 18 1.66 -9.06 -2.09
CA MET A 18 1.28 -10.44 -1.75
C MET A 18 2.02 -10.95 -0.53
N LEU A 19 3.34 -10.67 -0.42
CA LEU A 19 4.15 -11.06 0.75
C LEU A 19 3.66 -10.36 2.02
N ALA A 20 3.31 -9.07 1.93
CA ALA A 20 2.73 -8.35 3.06
C ALA A 20 1.44 -9.02 3.55
N ALA A 21 0.63 -9.57 2.61
CA ALA A 21 -0.59 -10.30 2.96
C ALA A 21 -0.31 -11.66 3.61
N ALA A 22 0.88 -12.24 3.44
CA ALA A 22 1.25 -13.53 4.04
C ALA A 22 1.75 -13.40 5.48
N ALA A 23 2.02 -12.19 5.97
CA ALA A 23 2.49 -11.97 7.32
C ALA A 23 1.36 -12.07 8.35
N ALA A 24 1.72 -12.19 9.64
CA ALA A 24 0.77 -12.24 10.75
C ALA A 24 -0.15 -11.02 10.79
N PHE A 25 0.29 -9.89 10.22
CA PHE A 25 -0.49 -8.66 10.15
C PHE A 25 -1.60 -8.68 9.09
N ALA A 26 -1.59 -9.66 8.17
CA ALA A 26 -2.56 -9.69 7.07
C ALA A 26 -4.00 -9.78 7.55
N ALA A 27 -4.26 -10.62 8.56
CA ALA A 27 -5.60 -10.79 9.12
C ALA A 27 -6.09 -9.50 9.79
N ASP A 28 -5.21 -8.84 10.56
CA ASP A 28 -5.54 -7.59 11.26
C ASP A 28 -5.76 -6.45 10.26
N LEU A 29 -4.95 -6.38 9.21
CA LEU A 29 -5.09 -5.38 8.17
C LEU A 29 -6.39 -5.57 7.38
N ASP A 30 -6.69 -6.79 6.99
CA ASP A 30 -7.94 -7.10 6.27
C ASP A 30 -9.15 -6.72 7.11
N GLN A 31 -9.13 -7.02 8.39
CA GLN A 31 -10.21 -6.65 9.30
C GLN A 31 -10.36 -5.14 9.42
N ALA A 32 -9.26 -4.41 9.60
CA ALA A 32 -9.28 -2.96 9.71
C ALA A 32 -9.81 -2.31 8.42
N LYS A 33 -9.49 -2.87 7.27
CA LYS A 33 -10.04 -2.40 5.98
C LYS A 33 -11.54 -2.66 5.88
N ARG A 34 -12.00 -3.86 6.27
CA ARG A 34 -13.43 -4.20 6.26
C ARG A 34 -14.23 -3.32 7.20
N GLU A 35 -13.65 -2.96 8.32
CA GLU A 35 -14.29 -2.09 9.31
C GLU A 35 -14.29 -0.61 8.90
N GLY A 36 -13.62 -0.26 7.80
CA GLY A 36 -13.58 1.10 7.32
C GLY A 36 -12.64 2.02 8.09
N LEU A 37 -11.70 1.47 8.86
CA LEU A 37 -10.75 2.24 9.66
C LEU A 37 -9.49 2.62 8.88
N VAL A 38 -9.12 1.77 7.91
CA VAL A 38 -7.89 1.88 7.12
C VAL A 38 -8.23 1.70 5.65
N GLY A 39 -7.51 2.40 4.80
CA GLY A 39 -7.63 2.26 3.36
C GLY A 39 -6.30 2.43 2.65
N GLU A 40 -6.28 2.08 1.36
CA GLU A 40 -5.10 2.25 0.51
C GLU A 40 -5.06 3.65 -0.08
N ARG A 41 -3.88 4.23 -0.11
CA ARG A 41 -3.63 5.54 -0.69
C ARG A 41 -2.95 5.41 -2.05
N ALA A 42 -3.21 6.36 -2.93
CA ALA A 42 -2.60 6.39 -4.26
C ALA A 42 -1.07 6.53 -4.22
N ASP A 43 -0.52 7.00 -3.11
CA ASP A 43 0.93 7.17 -2.95
C ASP A 43 1.67 5.91 -2.49
N GLY A 44 0.97 4.78 -2.39
CA GLY A 44 1.58 3.50 -2.04
C GLY A 44 1.56 3.14 -0.56
N TYR A 45 0.91 3.95 0.26
CA TYR A 45 0.84 3.75 1.71
C TYR A 45 -0.59 3.50 2.19
N LEU A 46 -0.70 2.95 3.39
CA LEU A 46 -1.97 2.89 4.10
C LEU A 46 -2.25 4.25 4.76
N GLY A 47 -3.52 4.57 4.90
CA GLY A 47 -3.95 5.72 5.68
C GLY A 47 -5.08 5.35 6.64
N LEU A 48 -5.24 6.17 7.67
CA LEU A 48 -6.38 6.09 8.57
C LEU A 48 -7.55 6.82 7.92
N VAL A 49 -8.65 6.11 7.72
CA VAL A 49 -9.89 6.71 7.22
C VAL A 49 -10.57 7.50 8.34
N VAL A 50 -10.45 7.01 9.57
CA VAL A 50 -11.02 7.60 10.77
C VAL A 50 -9.88 8.07 11.67
N GLU A 51 -9.80 9.36 11.99
CA GLU A 51 -8.73 9.92 12.81
C GLU A 51 -8.72 9.34 14.23
N SER A 52 -9.90 8.98 14.75
CA SER A 52 -10.06 8.41 16.08
C SER A 52 -9.89 6.87 16.10
N ALA A 53 -9.25 6.30 15.10
CA ALA A 53 -9.01 4.85 15.06
C ALA A 53 -8.28 4.37 16.33
N PRO A 54 -8.57 3.14 16.80
CA PRO A 54 -7.90 2.57 17.97
C PRO A 54 -6.38 2.59 17.87
N ALA A 55 -5.70 2.62 19.01
CA ALA A 55 -4.24 2.71 19.06
C ALA A 55 -3.56 1.53 18.36
N ASP A 56 -4.12 0.33 18.45
CA ASP A 56 -3.58 -0.85 17.76
C ASP A 56 -3.68 -0.74 16.23
N VAL A 57 -4.74 -0.13 15.74
CA VAL A 57 -4.91 0.13 14.30
C VAL A 57 -3.90 1.17 13.82
N ARG A 58 -3.72 2.24 14.60
CA ARG A 58 -2.70 3.25 14.26
C ARG A 58 -1.30 2.66 14.24
N ALA A 59 -0.98 1.81 15.21
CA ALA A 59 0.31 1.12 15.27
C ALA A 59 0.50 0.17 14.08
N LEU A 60 -0.55 -0.53 13.69
CA LEU A 60 -0.55 -1.42 12.52
C LEU A 60 -0.23 -0.63 11.24
N VAL A 61 -0.88 0.50 11.03
CA VAL A 61 -0.63 1.36 9.87
C VAL A 61 0.82 1.83 9.83
N ALA A 62 1.33 2.31 10.97
CA ALA A 62 2.71 2.78 11.08
C ALA A 62 3.71 1.67 10.75
N GLU A 63 3.49 0.48 11.25
CA GLU A 63 4.39 -0.66 11.02
C GLU A 63 4.36 -1.13 9.56
N VAL A 64 3.19 -1.27 8.98
CA VAL A 64 3.06 -1.65 7.57
C VAL A 64 3.71 -0.61 6.67
N ASN A 65 3.49 0.67 6.94
CA ASN A 65 4.08 1.74 6.14
C ASN A 65 5.61 1.78 6.27
N ALA A 66 6.16 1.50 7.45
CA ALA A 66 7.61 1.41 7.63
C ALA A 66 8.21 0.28 6.78
N LYS A 67 7.56 -0.87 6.76
CA LYS A 67 7.99 -2.01 5.92
C LYS A 67 7.88 -1.69 4.44
N ARG A 68 6.80 -1.03 4.04
CA ARG A 68 6.63 -0.59 2.64
C ARG A 68 7.70 0.40 2.23
N THR A 69 8.03 1.36 3.09
CA THR A 69 9.10 2.34 2.82
C THR A 69 10.43 1.62 2.51
N ALA A 70 10.82 0.70 3.38
CA ALA A 70 12.07 -0.05 3.21
C ALA A 70 12.06 -0.85 1.90
N GLU A 71 10.94 -1.49 1.58
CA GLU A 71 10.81 -2.29 0.36
C GLU A 71 10.81 -1.43 -0.90
N TYR A 72 10.15 -0.27 -0.88
CA TYR A 72 10.17 0.65 -2.02
C TYR A 72 11.57 1.17 -2.30
N GLN A 73 12.32 1.50 -1.25
CA GLN A 73 13.72 1.92 -1.38
C GLN A 73 14.58 0.81 -1.96
N ARG A 74 14.38 -0.42 -1.51
CA ARG A 74 15.11 -1.59 -2.01
C ARG A 74 14.82 -1.81 -3.51
N ILE A 75 13.57 -1.75 -3.90
CA ILE A 75 13.17 -1.93 -5.30
C ILE A 75 13.74 -0.81 -6.17
N ALA A 76 13.62 0.43 -5.72
CA ALA A 76 14.12 1.59 -6.47
C ALA A 76 15.62 1.49 -6.68
N SER A 77 16.38 1.21 -5.62
CA SER A 77 17.84 1.08 -5.67
C SER A 77 18.27 -0.08 -6.56
N GLY A 78 17.62 -1.24 -6.44
CA GLY A 78 17.95 -2.43 -7.21
C GLY A 78 17.61 -2.33 -8.70
N ASN A 79 16.77 -1.39 -9.10
CA ASN A 79 16.32 -1.22 -10.48
C ASN A 79 16.66 0.14 -11.06
N ASN A 80 17.48 0.92 -10.38
CA ASN A 80 17.89 2.26 -10.80
C ASN A 80 16.68 3.15 -11.12
N LEU A 81 15.72 3.17 -10.22
CA LEU A 81 14.48 3.95 -10.33
C LEU A 81 14.38 4.96 -9.20
N GLU A 82 13.60 6.01 -9.44
CA GLU A 82 13.22 6.92 -8.36
C GLU A 82 12.22 6.26 -7.43
N VAL A 83 12.35 6.49 -6.12
CA VAL A 83 11.42 5.95 -5.13
C VAL A 83 9.98 6.36 -5.44
N ALA A 84 9.78 7.60 -5.88
CA ALA A 84 8.45 8.11 -6.23
C ALA A 84 7.76 7.27 -7.33
N GLN A 85 8.53 6.73 -8.27
CA GLN A 85 7.99 5.86 -9.32
C GLN A 85 7.49 4.54 -8.73
N VAL A 86 8.25 3.97 -7.80
CA VAL A 86 7.87 2.72 -7.12
C VAL A 86 6.62 2.94 -6.27
N GLN A 87 6.59 4.03 -5.53
CA GLN A 87 5.44 4.40 -4.69
C GLN A 87 4.15 4.55 -5.51
N ALA A 88 4.24 5.23 -6.65
CA ALA A 88 3.08 5.43 -7.52
C ALA A 88 2.56 4.12 -8.09
N LEU A 89 3.45 3.22 -8.51
CA LEU A 89 3.06 1.89 -8.99
C LEU A 89 2.44 1.05 -7.89
N ALA A 90 3.02 1.08 -6.69
CA ALA A 90 2.49 0.35 -5.54
C ALA A 90 1.09 0.85 -5.17
N GLY A 91 0.90 2.16 -5.16
CA GLY A 91 -0.40 2.77 -4.86
C GLY A 91 -1.46 2.36 -5.87
N LYS A 92 -1.11 2.42 -7.15
CA LYS A 92 -2.02 2.00 -8.22
C LYS A 92 -2.44 0.54 -8.04
N LYS A 93 -1.48 -0.34 -7.78
CA LYS A 93 -1.75 -1.77 -7.59
C LYS A 93 -2.58 -2.04 -6.33
N ALA A 94 -2.29 -1.34 -5.24
CA ALA A 94 -3.04 -1.50 -4.01
C ALA A 94 -4.51 -1.08 -4.18
N ILE A 95 -4.74 0.01 -4.90
CA ILE A 95 -6.10 0.47 -5.19
C ILE A 95 -6.82 -0.51 -6.10
N GLU A 96 -6.15 -1.01 -7.14
CA GLU A 96 -6.74 -2.02 -8.03
C GLU A 96 -7.17 -3.28 -7.27
N LYS A 97 -6.42 -3.68 -6.25
CA LYS A 97 -6.69 -4.87 -5.44
C LYS A 97 -7.64 -4.62 -4.28
N THR A 98 -7.96 -3.38 -3.98
CA THR A 98 -8.90 -3.04 -2.92
C THR A 98 -10.27 -3.63 -3.25
N ARG A 99 -10.90 -4.24 -2.26
CA ARG A 99 -12.22 -4.87 -2.42
C ARG A 99 -13.32 -3.82 -2.53
N PRO A 100 -14.39 -4.10 -3.27
CA PRO A 100 -15.56 -3.21 -3.27
C PRO A 100 -16.07 -2.96 -1.85
N GLY A 101 -16.38 -1.71 -1.56
CA GLY A 101 -16.85 -1.29 -0.24
C GLY A 101 -15.75 -0.87 0.72
N GLU A 102 -14.50 -1.16 0.42
CA GLU A 102 -13.37 -0.67 1.21
C GLU A 102 -12.91 0.69 0.70
N TRP A 103 -12.16 1.41 1.53
CA TRP A 103 -11.84 2.82 1.29
C TRP A 103 -10.52 3.00 0.54
N ILE A 104 -10.50 3.98 -0.34
CA ILE A 104 -9.30 4.40 -1.09
C ILE A 104 -9.18 5.92 -1.00
N LEU A 105 -7.93 6.40 -0.99
CA LEU A 105 -7.64 7.83 -1.02
C LEU A 105 -7.11 8.21 -2.40
N LEU A 106 -7.91 8.95 -3.14
CA LEU A 106 -7.60 9.48 -4.46
C LEU A 106 -7.89 10.97 -4.50
N ASN A 107 -6.98 11.73 -5.12
CA ASN A 107 -7.19 13.17 -5.35
C ASN A 107 -7.53 13.93 -4.07
N GLY A 108 -6.91 13.55 -2.96
CA GLY A 108 -7.05 14.22 -1.68
C GLY A 108 -8.32 13.87 -0.89
N GLY A 109 -9.11 12.91 -1.34
CA GLY A 109 -10.34 12.52 -0.66
C GLY A 109 -10.50 11.02 -0.48
N TRP A 110 -11.02 10.60 0.68
CA TRP A 110 -11.42 9.23 0.92
C TRP A 110 -12.75 8.92 0.24
N ARG A 111 -12.83 7.75 -0.39
CA ARG A 111 -14.09 7.26 -0.96
C ARG A 111 -14.10 5.73 -0.96
N LYS A 112 -15.28 5.16 -0.96
CA LYS A 112 -15.44 3.71 -1.11
C LYS A 112 -15.24 3.30 -2.56
N LYS A 113 -14.56 2.19 -2.72
CA LYS A 113 -14.39 1.59 -4.02
C LYS A 113 -15.66 0.88 -4.49
#